data_fd004a384b390723a5dad99e1263ef63
#
_entry.id   fd004a384b390723a5dad99e1263ef63
#
_cell.length_a   1.000
_cell.length_b   1.000
_cell.length_c   1.000
_cell.angle_alpha   90.00
_cell.angle_beta   90.00
_cell.angle_gamma   90.00
#
_symmetry.space_group_name_H-M   'P 1'
#
loop_
_entity.id
_entity.type
_entity.pdbx_description
1 polymer ?
#
loop_
_entity_poly.entity_id
_entity_poly.type
_entity_poly.pdbx_seq_one_letter_code
_entity_poly.pdbx_strand_id
1 'polypeptide(L)'
;MKVTTNRDGFIVPHQLLSWSDKEIETSCFLNNEEGWILSELAAQTAGLHVRLCDKLQHQVFLLKMKSAPVISERISGEAKAVAKLNSSSSKAFDYTVKVEINSNIFVYELIMAMQNYTDNDEQEKITNHFNKVINCLTKK
;
A
#
# COMPACT_ATOMS: atom_id res chain seq x y z
N MET A 1 8.79 -4.82 -12.86
CA MET A 1 9.77 -5.19 -11.83
C MET A 1 9.07 -5.42 -10.50
N LYS A 2 9.38 -6.51 -9.85
CA LYS A 2 8.84 -6.82 -8.53
C LYS A 2 9.68 -6.11 -7.47
N VAL A 3 9.03 -5.31 -6.64
CA VAL A 3 9.66 -4.61 -5.53
C VAL A 3 9.19 -5.27 -4.23
N THR A 4 10.10 -5.57 -3.32
CA THR A 4 9.76 -6.15 -2.02
C THR A 4 10.02 -5.15 -0.91
N THR A 5 9.26 -5.29 0.19
CA THR A 5 9.53 -4.55 1.42
C THR A 5 10.71 -5.21 2.15
N ASN A 6 11.08 -4.72 3.32
CA ASN A 6 12.17 -5.27 4.12
C ASN A 6 11.91 -6.70 4.62
N ARG A 7 10.76 -7.27 4.31
CA ARG A 7 10.42 -8.65 4.64
C ARG A 7 10.43 -9.48 3.37
N ASP A 8 11.22 -10.54 3.37
CA ASP A 8 11.27 -11.47 2.25
C ASP A 8 9.89 -12.06 1.96
N GLY A 9 9.52 -12.12 0.68
CA GLY A 9 8.28 -12.72 0.24
C GLY A 9 7.06 -11.79 0.22
N PHE A 10 7.17 -10.57 0.74
CA PHE A 10 6.07 -9.62 0.64
C PHE A 10 6.09 -8.91 -0.70
N ILE A 11 4.90 -8.81 -1.29
CA ILE A 11 4.71 -8.13 -2.56
C ILE A 11 4.27 -6.69 -2.28
N VAL A 12 4.91 -5.75 -2.92
CA VAL A 12 4.44 -4.36 -2.99
C VAL A 12 3.88 -4.11 -4.37
N PRO A 13 3.11 -3.03 -4.58
CA PRO A 13 2.66 -2.69 -5.92
C PRO A 13 3.81 -2.65 -6.92
N HIS A 14 3.59 -3.15 -8.13
CA HIS A 14 4.60 -3.10 -9.19
C HIS A 14 4.65 -1.75 -9.88
N GLN A 15 3.54 -1.03 -9.88
CA GLN A 15 3.42 0.24 -10.58
C GLN A 15 2.50 1.20 -9.85
N LEU A 16 2.94 2.45 -9.76
CA LEU A 16 2.10 3.56 -9.35
C LEU A 16 1.47 4.14 -10.60
N LEU A 17 0.14 4.13 -10.68
CA LEU A 17 -0.61 4.59 -11.85
C LEU A 17 -0.96 6.07 -11.74
N SER A 18 -1.46 6.50 -10.58
CA SER A 18 -1.80 7.89 -10.33
C SER A 18 -1.94 8.15 -8.83
N TRP A 19 -1.82 9.40 -8.42
CA TRP A 19 -2.14 9.79 -7.06
C TRP A 19 -2.46 11.28 -6.96
N SER A 20 -3.24 11.60 -5.93
CA SER A 20 -3.57 12.97 -5.54
C SER A 20 -3.58 13.03 -4.01
N ASP A 21 -3.94 14.17 -3.44
CA ASP A 21 -4.07 14.29 -1.99
C ASP A 21 -5.22 13.43 -1.40
N LYS A 22 -6.10 12.90 -2.23
CA LYS A 22 -7.28 12.15 -1.80
C LYS A 22 -7.26 10.67 -2.14
N GLU A 23 -6.51 10.27 -3.14
CA GLU A 23 -6.49 8.88 -3.57
C GLU A 23 -5.22 8.50 -4.29
N ILE A 24 -4.99 7.20 -4.38
CA ILE A 24 -3.87 6.61 -5.09
C ILE A 24 -4.32 5.34 -5.81
N GLU A 25 -3.79 5.13 -7.01
CA GLU A 25 -4.04 3.92 -7.78
C GLU A 25 -2.72 3.22 -8.08
N THR A 26 -2.68 1.93 -7.81
CA THR A 26 -1.51 1.08 -8.04
C THR A 26 -1.93 -0.19 -8.78
N SER A 27 -0.96 -0.89 -9.32
CA SER A 27 -1.18 -2.21 -9.91
C SER A 27 -0.11 -3.20 -9.49
N CYS A 28 -0.46 -4.48 -9.56
CA CYS A 28 0.43 -5.57 -9.21
C CYS A 28 0.06 -6.80 -10.03
N PHE A 29 1.05 -7.51 -10.58
CA PHE A 29 0.83 -8.78 -11.25
C PHE A 29 1.01 -9.91 -10.26
N LEU A 30 0.00 -10.77 -10.14
CA LEU A 30 -0.01 -11.90 -9.23
C LEU A 30 0.07 -13.21 -10.02
N ASN A 31 0.80 -14.17 -9.49
CA ASN A 31 0.95 -15.47 -10.10
C ASN A 31 0.74 -16.55 -9.04
N ASN A 32 -0.46 -17.15 -9.05
CA ASN A 32 -0.83 -18.23 -8.13
C ASN A 32 -0.54 -17.90 -6.66
N GLU A 33 -0.98 -16.72 -6.22
CA GLU A 33 -0.75 -16.22 -4.87
C GLU A 33 -1.91 -16.59 -3.95
N GLU A 34 -1.62 -16.67 -2.66
CA GLU A 34 -2.64 -16.80 -1.63
C GLU A 34 -3.54 -15.56 -1.60
N GLY A 35 -4.83 -15.75 -1.31
CA GLY A 35 -5.80 -14.65 -1.36
C GLY A 35 -5.51 -13.50 -0.40
N TRP A 36 -4.83 -13.76 0.72
CA TRP A 36 -4.46 -12.71 1.69
C TRP A 36 -3.51 -11.66 1.10
N ILE A 37 -2.85 -11.95 -0.02
CA ILE A 37 -1.95 -11.00 -0.66
C ILE A 37 -2.68 -9.71 -1.08
N LEU A 38 -3.98 -9.79 -1.36
CA LEU A 38 -4.77 -8.61 -1.70
C LEU A 38 -4.94 -7.68 -0.50
N SER A 39 -5.00 -8.22 0.73
CA SER A 39 -4.99 -7.41 1.96
C SER A 39 -3.66 -6.66 2.08
N GLU A 40 -2.57 -7.34 1.77
CA GLU A 40 -1.23 -6.73 1.80
C GLU A 40 -1.12 -5.63 0.73
N LEU A 41 -1.60 -5.90 -0.47
CA LEU A 41 -1.63 -4.89 -1.53
C LEU A 41 -2.45 -3.66 -1.11
N ALA A 42 -3.61 -3.89 -0.49
CA ALA A 42 -4.47 -2.81 -0.01
C ALA A 42 -3.75 -1.95 1.05
N ALA A 43 -3.12 -2.59 2.03
CA ALA A 43 -2.40 -1.90 3.10
C ALA A 43 -1.18 -1.15 2.55
N GLN A 44 -0.42 -1.76 1.66
CA GLN A 44 0.76 -1.13 1.06
C GLN A 44 0.36 0.07 0.19
N THR A 45 -0.73 -0.04 -0.54
CA THR A 45 -1.23 1.06 -1.38
C THR A 45 -1.67 2.25 -0.54
N ALA A 46 -2.44 2.02 0.51
CA ALA A 46 -2.85 3.07 1.44
C ALA A 46 -1.64 3.69 2.16
N GLY A 47 -0.72 2.85 2.61
CA GLY A 47 0.51 3.31 3.25
C GLY A 47 1.38 4.17 2.33
N LEU A 48 1.46 3.80 1.06
CA LEU A 48 2.20 4.58 0.08
C LEU A 48 1.57 5.97 -0.10
N HIS A 49 0.23 6.06 -0.10
CA HIS A 49 -0.46 7.33 -0.17
C HIS A 49 -0.10 8.25 1.00
N VAL A 50 -0.14 7.71 2.24
CA VAL A 50 0.25 8.49 3.42
C VAL A 50 1.69 8.97 3.29
N ARG A 51 2.61 8.10 2.87
CA ARG A 51 4.03 8.44 2.71
C ARG A 51 4.26 9.52 1.66
N LEU A 52 3.55 9.46 0.53
CA LEU A 52 3.66 10.47 -0.51
C LEU A 52 3.13 11.82 -0.05
N CYS A 53 1.97 11.85 0.63
CA CYS A 53 1.39 13.08 1.17
C CYS A 53 2.26 13.67 2.28
N ASP A 54 2.88 12.82 3.09
CA ASP A 54 3.73 13.22 4.22
C ASP A 54 5.18 13.52 3.80
N LYS A 55 5.53 13.27 2.56
CA LYS A 55 6.90 13.44 2.03
C LYS A 55 7.95 12.64 2.82
N LEU A 56 7.57 11.45 3.28
CA LEU A 56 8.44 10.51 4.00
C LEU A 56 8.99 11.05 5.33
N GLN A 57 8.30 11.99 5.96
CA GLN A 57 8.76 12.61 7.20
C GLN A 57 8.47 11.79 8.45
N HIS A 58 7.52 10.85 8.36
CA HIS A 58 7.11 10.03 9.50
C HIS A 58 7.12 8.55 9.14
N GLN A 59 7.20 7.73 10.18
CA GLN A 59 7.01 6.29 10.06
C GLN A 59 5.52 6.00 9.88
N VAL A 60 5.19 5.18 8.89
CA VAL A 60 3.80 4.83 8.55
C VAL A 60 3.60 3.34 8.74
N PHE A 61 2.49 2.95 9.34
CA PHE A 61 2.17 1.55 9.58
C PHE A 61 0.66 1.32 9.55
N LEU A 62 0.27 0.06 9.33
CA LEU A 62 -1.13 -0.35 9.41
C LEU A 62 -1.53 -0.42 10.87
N LEU A 63 -2.49 0.41 11.28
CA LEU A 63 -3.01 0.39 12.65
C LEU A 63 -4.10 -0.67 12.80
N LYS A 64 -5.01 -0.76 11.83
CA LYS A 64 -6.15 -1.66 11.92
C LYS A 64 -6.73 -1.95 10.54
N MET A 65 -7.01 -3.22 10.28
CA MET A 65 -7.85 -3.64 9.16
C MET A 65 -9.27 -3.77 9.70
N LYS A 66 -10.14 -2.80 9.40
CA LYS A 66 -11.50 -2.77 9.93
C LYS A 66 -12.40 -3.80 9.27
N SER A 67 -12.22 -4.00 7.97
CA SER A 67 -13.01 -4.92 7.18
C SER A 67 -12.19 -5.43 6.00
N ALA A 68 -12.20 -6.74 5.79
CA ALA A 68 -11.52 -7.37 4.67
C ALA A 68 -12.29 -8.61 4.23
N PRO A 69 -12.41 -8.84 2.92
CA PRO A 69 -13.03 -10.08 2.44
C PRO A 69 -12.14 -11.27 2.73
N VAL A 70 -12.76 -12.42 2.95
CA VAL A 70 -12.06 -13.70 3.08
C VAL A 70 -11.96 -14.30 1.69
N ILE A 71 -10.74 -14.55 1.24
CA ILE A 71 -10.46 -15.12 -0.08
C ILE A 71 -9.69 -16.42 0.14
N SER A 72 -10.37 -17.55 -0.10
CA SER A 72 -9.79 -18.88 0.10
C SER A 72 -9.10 -19.42 -1.15
N GLU A 73 -9.35 -18.84 -2.31
CA GLU A 73 -8.80 -19.29 -3.58
C GLU A 73 -7.44 -18.66 -3.83
N ARG A 74 -6.61 -19.37 -4.58
CA ARG A 74 -5.40 -18.77 -5.14
C ARG A 74 -5.75 -17.88 -6.31
N ILE A 75 -5.03 -16.81 -6.48
CA ILE A 75 -5.32 -15.79 -7.47
C ILE A 75 -4.14 -15.52 -8.38
N SER A 76 -4.47 -15.25 -9.63
CA SER A 76 -3.51 -14.87 -10.67
C SER A 76 -4.12 -13.76 -11.52
N GLY A 77 -3.29 -12.88 -12.02
CA GLY A 77 -3.70 -11.81 -12.92
C GLY A 77 -3.22 -10.44 -12.45
N GLU A 78 -3.64 -9.42 -13.17
CA GLU A 78 -3.35 -8.03 -12.80
C GLU A 78 -4.36 -7.54 -11.78
N ALA A 79 -3.88 -7.14 -10.63
CA ALA A 79 -4.68 -6.50 -9.58
C ALA A 79 -4.46 -4.99 -9.64
N LYS A 80 -5.56 -4.24 -9.61
CA LYS A 80 -5.54 -2.77 -9.51
C LYS A 80 -6.13 -2.37 -8.18
N ALA A 81 -5.41 -1.59 -7.42
CA ALA A 81 -5.86 -1.12 -6.11
C ALA A 81 -6.04 0.40 -6.14
N VAL A 82 -7.20 0.85 -5.69
CA VAL A 82 -7.48 2.27 -5.52
C VAL A 82 -7.76 2.51 -4.05
N ALA A 83 -6.88 3.24 -3.38
CA ALA A 83 -7.05 3.63 -2.00
C ALA A 83 -7.57 5.05 -1.94
N LYS A 84 -8.72 5.21 -1.33
CA LYS A 84 -9.39 6.51 -1.17
C LYS A 84 -9.38 6.91 0.29
N LEU A 85 -8.84 8.08 0.56
CA LEU A 85 -8.82 8.65 1.91
C LEU A 85 -10.23 9.15 2.25
N ASN A 86 -10.83 8.58 3.28
CA ASN A 86 -12.16 8.97 3.75
C ASN A 86 -12.08 10.11 4.76
N SER A 87 -11.16 9.99 5.71
CA SER A 87 -10.97 11.00 6.76
C SER A 87 -9.58 10.85 7.35
N SER A 88 -9.11 11.92 7.97
CA SER A 88 -7.81 11.90 8.62
C SER A 88 -7.80 12.80 9.85
N SER A 89 -6.97 12.42 10.82
CA SER A 89 -6.58 13.24 11.93
C SER A 89 -5.08 13.53 11.80
N SER A 90 -4.47 14.11 12.84
CA SER A 90 -3.04 14.43 12.79
C SER A 90 -2.14 13.18 12.61
N LYS A 91 -2.59 12.00 13.04
CA LYS A 91 -1.77 10.79 13.05
C LYS A 91 -2.46 9.54 12.53
N ALA A 92 -3.73 9.62 12.14
CA ALA A 92 -4.49 8.47 11.68
C ALA A 92 -5.24 8.80 10.38
N PHE A 93 -5.31 7.82 9.49
CA PHE A 93 -5.86 7.98 8.14
C PHE A 93 -6.77 6.81 7.83
N ASP A 94 -8.04 7.10 7.58
CA ASP A 94 -9.07 6.11 7.30
C ASP A 94 -9.22 5.96 5.78
N TYR A 95 -9.04 4.73 5.29
CA TYR A 95 -9.10 4.42 3.87
C TYR A 95 -10.14 3.37 3.53
N THR A 96 -10.76 3.55 2.39
CA THR A 96 -11.43 2.48 1.66
C THR A 96 -10.55 2.13 0.47
N VAL A 97 -10.17 0.85 0.35
CA VAL A 97 -9.36 0.38 -0.77
C VAL A 97 -10.17 -0.64 -1.58
N LYS A 98 -10.32 -0.37 -2.87
CA LYS A 98 -10.95 -1.30 -3.80
C LYS A 98 -9.86 -1.96 -4.62
N VAL A 99 -9.85 -3.28 -4.60
CA VAL A 99 -8.92 -4.08 -5.40
C VAL A 99 -9.71 -4.83 -6.46
N GLU A 100 -9.43 -4.54 -7.72
CA GLU A 100 -10.06 -5.23 -8.85
C GLU A 100 -9.08 -6.23 -9.44
N ILE A 101 -9.53 -7.46 -9.57
CA ILE A 101 -8.79 -8.53 -10.24
C ILE A 101 -9.78 -9.48 -10.92
N ASN A 102 -9.55 -9.80 -12.21
CA ASN A 102 -10.39 -10.73 -12.98
C ASN A 102 -11.88 -10.37 -12.92
N SER A 103 -12.21 -9.09 -13.04
CA SER A 103 -13.57 -8.54 -12.99
C SER A 103 -14.25 -8.66 -11.63
N ASN A 104 -13.54 -9.10 -10.60
CA ASN A 104 -14.01 -9.10 -9.23
C ASN A 104 -13.49 -7.87 -8.51
N ILE A 105 -14.31 -7.29 -7.63
CA ILE A 105 -13.92 -6.15 -6.81
C ILE A 105 -13.99 -6.55 -5.35
N PHE A 106 -12.88 -6.41 -4.66
CA PHE A 106 -12.77 -6.66 -3.23
C PHE A 106 -12.56 -5.34 -2.50
N VAL A 107 -13.33 -5.12 -1.44
CA VAL A 107 -13.30 -3.86 -0.69
C VAL A 107 -12.68 -4.09 0.67
N TYR A 108 -11.69 -3.27 0.99
CA TYR A 108 -10.97 -3.27 2.26
C TYR A 108 -11.19 -1.94 2.95
N GLU A 109 -11.43 -1.97 4.25
CA GLU A 109 -11.50 -0.77 5.06
C GLU A 109 -10.42 -0.85 6.13
N LEU A 110 -9.57 0.16 6.19
CA LEU A 110 -8.39 0.12 7.06
C LEU A 110 -8.00 1.50 7.56
N ILE A 111 -7.22 1.49 8.63
CA ILE A 111 -6.65 2.71 9.20
C ILE A 111 -5.14 2.59 9.17
N MET A 112 -4.50 3.57 8.51
CA MET A 112 -3.07 3.77 8.59
C MET A 112 -2.76 4.78 9.69
N ALA A 113 -1.60 4.65 10.30
CA ALA A 113 -1.14 5.58 11.30
C ALA A 113 0.29 6.02 11.01
N MET A 114 0.66 7.17 11.54
CA MET A 114 2.04 7.63 11.44
C MET A 114 2.55 8.06 12.81
N GLN A 115 3.86 7.92 13.00
CA GLN A 115 4.53 8.34 14.22
C GLN A 115 5.94 8.83 13.88
N ASN A 116 6.53 9.54 14.81
CA ASN A 116 7.91 10.00 14.63
C ASN A 116 8.86 8.81 14.60
N TYR A 117 9.93 8.95 13.82
CA TYR A 117 11.00 7.96 13.86
C TYR A 117 11.67 7.93 15.23
N THR A 118 12.15 6.76 15.60
CA THR A 118 12.83 6.58 16.89
C THR A 118 14.23 7.18 16.89
N ASP A 119 14.89 7.22 15.73
CA ASP A 119 16.19 7.87 15.58
C ASP A 119 16.43 8.31 14.12
N ASN A 120 17.46 9.13 13.92
CA ASN A 120 17.78 9.70 12.61
C ASN A 120 18.30 8.66 11.63
N ASP A 121 19.02 7.65 12.11
CA ASP A 121 19.55 6.59 11.26
C ASP A 121 18.42 5.73 10.69
N GLU A 122 17.43 5.40 11.52
CA GLU A 122 16.24 4.68 11.08
C GLU A 122 15.47 5.49 10.05
N GLN A 123 15.27 6.77 10.29
CA GLN A 123 14.60 7.67 9.35
C GLN A 123 15.32 7.70 8.00
N GLU A 124 16.64 7.84 8.02
CA GLU A 124 17.43 7.87 6.79
C GLU A 124 17.31 6.57 5.99
N LYS A 125 17.42 5.43 6.66
CA LYS A 125 17.30 4.12 6.00
C LYS A 125 15.93 3.92 5.37
N ILE A 126 14.87 4.24 6.10
CA ILE A 126 13.49 4.06 5.62
C ILE A 126 13.21 5.05 4.50
N THR A 127 13.62 6.30 4.63
CA THR A 127 13.45 7.31 3.60
C THR A 127 14.16 6.90 2.31
N ASN A 128 15.40 6.43 2.41
CA ASN A 128 16.15 5.96 1.24
C ASN A 128 15.49 4.75 0.60
N HIS A 129 14.98 3.80 1.40
CA HIS A 129 14.26 2.64 0.90
C HIS A 129 13.03 3.04 0.10
N PHE A 130 12.16 3.90 0.66
CA PHE A 130 10.94 4.30 -0.02
C PHE A 130 11.18 5.22 -1.22
N ASN A 131 12.22 6.04 -1.20
CA ASN A 131 12.62 6.79 -2.39
C ASN A 131 12.97 5.84 -3.54
N LYS A 132 13.68 4.75 -3.25
CA LYS A 132 13.97 3.73 -4.26
C LYS A 132 12.69 3.04 -4.75
N VAL A 133 11.79 2.69 -3.83
CA VAL A 133 10.50 2.07 -4.18
C VAL A 133 9.70 2.99 -5.09
N ILE A 134 9.55 4.25 -4.71
CA ILE A 134 8.79 5.25 -5.50
C ILE A 134 9.41 5.40 -6.88
N ASN A 135 10.73 5.51 -6.97
CA ASN A 135 11.41 5.62 -8.25
C ASN A 135 11.16 4.39 -9.14
N CYS A 136 11.15 3.20 -8.57
CA CYS A 136 10.83 1.97 -9.32
C CYS A 136 9.38 1.96 -9.79
N LEU A 137 8.44 2.38 -8.94
CA LEU A 137 7.01 2.37 -9.25
C LEU A 137 6.63 3.39 -10.32
N THR A 138 7.37 4.49 -10.44
CA THR A 138 7.10 5.56 -11.40
C THR A 138 7.81 5.38 -12.73
N LYS A 139 8.75 4.44 -12.84
CA LYS A 139 9.39 4.11 -14.11
C LYS A 139 8.41 3.38 -15.02
N LYS A 140 8.30 3.88 -16.22
CA LYS A 140 7.52 3.21 -17.27
C LYS A 140 8.43 2.33 -18.12
#